data_56d3daa1e4987d6b758780fb53bfd13f
#
_entry.id   56d3daa1e4987d6b758780fb53bfd13f
#
_cell.length_a   1.000
_cell.length_b   1.000
_cell.length_c   1.000
_cell.angle_alpha   90.00
_cell.angle_beta   90.00
_cell.angle_gamma   90.00
#
_symmetry.space_group_name_H-M   'P 1'
#
loop_
_entity.id
_entity.type
_entity.pdbx_description
1 polymer ?
#
loop_
_entity_poly.entity_id
_entity_poly.type
_entity_poly.pdbx_seq_one_letter_code
_entity_poly.pdbx_strand_id
1 'polypeptide(L)'
;MLELKDVRFSVTDEKGQLKNIINGINLKIDEGKFVAITGPNGSGKSTLAKLIVGIIKPTSGQILYNGQDITEMSITDRAKLGISFAFQQPVRFKGIKVLDLLRIAAGKQLTISEACEYLSEVGLCARDYINREVDASLSGGELKRIEIATIIARGTELSVFDEPEAGIDLWSFNSLIKVFEKMQLENNNSILIINITNNYELW
;
A
#
# COMPACT_ATOMS: atom_id res chain seq x y z
N MET A 1 -4.08 12.63 -11.64
CA MET A 1 -3.39 11.39 -11.41
C MET A 1 -4.31 10.18 -11.23
N LEU A 2 -4.97 9.91 -10.09
CA LEU A 2 -5.97 8.84 -9.94
C LEU A 2 -7.38 9.42 -9.97
N GLU A 3 -8.28 8.87 -10.77
CA GLU A 3 -9.68 9.29 -10.82
C GLU A 3 -10.60 8.07 -10.88
N LEU A 4 -11.59 8.04 -9.99
CA LEU A 4 -12.66 7.06 -9.95
C LEU A 4 -13.94 7.73 -10.39
N LYS A 5 -14.66 7.13 -11.35
CA LYS A 5 -15.93 7.63 -11.89
C LYS A 5 -17.03 6.61 -11.69
N ASP A 6 -17.98 6.93 -10.81
CA ASP A 6 -19.14 6.10 -10.44
C ASP A 6 -18.77 4.62 -10.19
N VAL A 7 -17.65 4.39 -9.49
CA VAL A 7 -17.14 3.04 -9.25
C VAL A 7 -18.07 2.30 -8.30
N ARG A 8 -18.54 1.13 -8.72
CA ARG A 8 -19.44 0.25 -7.97
C ARG A 8 -18.85 -1.14 -7.84
N PHE A 9 -19.12 -1.79 -6.72
CA PHE A 9 -18.74 -3.18 -6.52
C PHE A 9 -19.78 -3.91 -5.69
N SER A 10 -20.23 -5.05 -6.21
CA SER A 10 -21.24 -5.91 -5.57
C SER A 10 -20.74 -7.34 -5.55
N VAL A 11 -21.13 -8.07 -4.53
CA VAL A 11 -20.88 -9.51 -4.39
C VAL A 11 -22.19 -10.24 -4.21
N THR A 12 -22.26 -11.47 -4.66
CA THR A 12 -23.38 -12.35 -4.41
C THR A 12 -23.10 -13.16 -3.14
N ASP A 13 -23.97 -13.10 -2.14
CA ASP A 13 -23.82 -13.85 -0.91
C ASP A 13 -24.16 -15.36 -1.10
N GLU A 14 -23.95 -16.17 -0.07
CA GLU A 14 -24.22 -17.61 -0.11
C GLU A 14 -25.69 -17.95 -0.38
N LYS A 15 -26.60 -16.99 -0.19
CA LYS A 15 -28.05 -17.13 -0.45
C LYS A 15 -28.45 -16.65 -1.83
N GLY A 16 -27.47 -16.25 -2.68
CA GLY A 16 -27.72 -15.71 -4.02
C GLY A 16 -28.21 -14.26 -4.02
N GLN A 17 -28.13 -13.53 -2.89
CA GLN A 17 -28.53 -12.13 -2.82
C GLN A 17 -27.38 -11.21 -3.18
N LEU A 18 -27.64 -10.19 -4.01
CA LEU A 18 -26.67 -9.19 -4.38
C LEU A 18 -26.46 -8.22 -3.21
N LYS A 19 -25.23 -8.14 -2.72
CA LYS A 19 -24.81 -7.17 -1.68
C LYS A 19 -23.90 -6.12 -2.31
N ASN A 20 -24.35 -4.88 -2.28
CA ASN A 20 -23.54 -3.73 -2.72
C ASN A 20 -22.53 -3.38 -1.62
N ILE A 21 -21.24 -3.41 -1.97
CA ILE A 21 -20.14 -3.03 -1.07
C ILE A 21 -19.70 -1.60 -1.35
N ILE A 22 -19.59 -1.23 -2.63
CA ILE A 22 -19.24 0.12 -3.09
C ILE A 22 -20.39 0.65 -3.96
N ASN A 23 -20.89 1.83 -3.63
CA ASN A 23 -22.11 2.42 -4.21
C ASN A 23 -21.83 3.73 -4.96
N GLY A 24 -21.09 3.64 -6.07
CA GLY A 24 -20.88 4.79 -6.95
C GLY A 24 -19.93 5.84 -6.38
N ILE A 25 -18.70 5.43 -6.09
CA ILE A 25 -17.66 6.33 -5.59
C ILE A 25 -17.11 7.17 -6.74
N ASN A 26 -17.07 8.49 -6.51
CA ASN A 26 -16.35 9.46 -7.32
C ASN A 26 -15.22 10.04 -6.45
N LEU A 27 -13.97 9.88 -6.89
CA LEU A 27 -12.79 10.32 -6.16
C LEU A 27 -11.76 10.79 -7.18
N LYS A 28 -11.14 11.94 -6.90
CA LYS A 28 -9.99 12.41 -7.67
C LYS A 28 -8.84 12.70 -6.72
N ILE A 29 -7.67 12.12 -7.00
CA ILE A 29 -6.42 12.35 -6.29
C ILE A 29 -5.43 12.91 -7.30
N ASP A 30 -5.02 14.15 -7.09
CA ASP A 30 -3.99 14.79 -7.91
C ASP A 30 -2.60 14.29 -7.51
N GLU A 31 -1.63 14.56 -8.36
CA GLU A 31 -0.23 14.18 -8.15
C GLU A 31 0.35 14.84 -6.89
N GLY A 32 1.21 14.11 -6.18
CA GLY A 32 1.88 14.59 -4.97
C GLY A 32 0.95 14.85 -3.78
N LYS A 33 -0.26 14.25 -3.76
CA LYS A 33 -1.20 14.41 -2.65
C LYS A 33 -1.10 13.27 -1.65
N PHE A 34 -1.19 13.65 -0.38
CA PHE A 34 -1.41 12.72 0.73
C PHE A 34 -2.91 12.68 1.04
N VAL A 35 -3.52 11.52 0.90
CA VAL A 35 -4.97 11.34 1.10
C VAL A 35 -5.22 10.21 2.09
N ALA A 36 -6.02 10.48 3.12
CA ALA A 36 -6.47 9.48 4.08
C ALA A 36 -7.97 9.20 3.88
N ILE A 37 -8.33 7.93 3.75
CA ILE A 37 -9.73 7.48 3.71
C ILE A 37 -10.07 6.83 5.05
N THR A 38 -10.99 7.43 5.77
CA THR A 38 -11.46 6.97 7.08
C THR A 38 -12.93 6.57 7.03
N GLY A 39 -13.41 5.89 8.05
CA GLY A 39 -14.80 5.50 8.16
C GLY A 39 -14.99 4.22 8.97
N PRO A 40 -16.24 3.83 9.27
CA PRO A 40 -16.54 2.66 10.11
C PRO A 40 -16.05 1.36 9.48
N ASN A 41 -15.79 0.35 10.34
CA ASN A 41 -15.43 -0.98 9.87
C ASN A 41 -16.55 -1.57 9.01
N GLY A 42 -16.18 -2.26 7.94
CA GLY A 42 -17.13 -2.85 7.00
C GLY A 42 -17.71 -1.87 5.96
N SER A 43 -17.28 -0.59 5.94
CA SER A 43 -17.75 0.39 4.94
C SER A 43 -17.16 0.24 3.54
N GLY A 44 -16.33 -0.79 3.31
CA GLY A 44 -15.76 -1.07 1.98
C GLY A 44 -14.40 -0.42 1.69
N LYS A 45 -13.73 0.20 2.67
CA LYS A 45 -12.45 0.88 2.49
C LYS A 45 -11.36 -0.02 1.88
N SER A 46 -11.09 -1.19 2.48
CA SER A 46 -10.12 -2.15 1.93
C SER A 46 -10.56 -2.73 0.58
N THR A 47 -11.88 -2.80 0.33
CA THR A 47 -12.43 -3.16 -0.98
C THR A 47 -12.07 -2.10 -2.02
N LEU A 48 -12.20 -0.82 -1.67
CA LEU A 48 -11.80 0.29 -2.53
C LEU A 48 -10.30 0.25 -2.85
N ALA A 49 -9.44 -0.01 -1.86
CA ALA A 49 -8.01 -0.22 -2.09
C ALA A 49 -7.76 -1.32 -3.14
N LYS A 50 -8.39 -2.49 -2.94
CA LYS A 50 -8.26 -3.64 -3.85
C LYS A 50 -8.76 -3.35 -5.27
N LEU A 51 -9.79 -2.52 -5.41
CA LEU A 51 -10.27 -2.03 -6.72
C LEU A 51 -9.23 -1.12 -7.39
N ILE A 52 -8.66 -0.16 -6.64
CA ILE A 52 -7.65 0.77 -7.15
C ILE A 52 -6.41 0.04 -7.64
N VAL A 53 -5.93 -0.96 -6.90
CA VAL A 53 -4.72 -1.68 -7.28
C VAL A 53 -4.95 -2.87 -8.22
N GLY A 54 -6.22 -3.20 -8.54
CA GLY A 54 -6.57 -4.23 -9.52
C GLY A 54 -6.56 -5.67 -8.99
N ILE A 55 -6.62 -5.86 -7.67
CA ILE A 55 -6.81 -7.20 -7.06
C ILE A 55 -8.21 -7.72 -7.37
N ILE A 56 -9.20 -6.83 -7.35
CA ILE A 56 -10.58 -7.11 -7.77
C ILE A 56 -11.01 -6.07 -8.81
N LYS A 57 -11.99 -6.44 -9.64
CA LYS A 57 -12.54 -5.56 -10.66
C LYS A 57 -13.85 -4.94 -10.20
N PRO A 58 -14.16 -3.68 -10.55
CA PRO A 58 -15.45 -3.08 -10.26
C PRO A 58 -16.57 -3.76 -11.06
N THR A 59 -17.78 -3.75 -10.50
CA THR A 59 -18.98 -4.21 -11.21
C THR A 59 -19.40 -3.22 -12.28
N SER A 60 -19.16 -1.92 -12.05
CA SER A 60 -19.36 -0.83 -13.01
C SER A 60 -18.56 0.41 -12.62
N GLY A 61 -18.52 1.39 -13.50
CA GLY A 61 -17.73 2.61 -13.35
C GLY A 61 -16.35 2.48 -13.97
N GLN A 62 -15.52 3.49 -13.79
CA GLN A 62 -14.19 3.56 -14.40
C GLN A 62 -13.14 3.97 -13.37
N ILE A 63 -11.94 3.42 -13.53
CA ILE A 63 -10.74 3.80 -12.77
C ILE A 63 -9.70 4.29 -13.77
N LEU A 64 -9.32 5.56 -13.65
CA LEU A 64 -8.34 6.21 -14.53
C LEU A 64 -7.07 6.52 -13.74
N TYR A 65 -5.93 6.27 -14.34
CA TYR A 65 -4.61 6.62 -13.80
C TYR A 65 -3.81 7.38 -14.85
N ASN A 66 -3.40 8.61 -14.53
CA ASN A 66 -2.76 9.55 -15.47
C ASN A 66 -3.56 9.72 -16.79
N GLY A 67 -4.89 9.71 -16.69
CA GLY A 67 -5.80 9.81 -17.85
C GLY A 67 -6.02 8.50 -18.62
N GLN A 68 -5.27 7.45 -18.33
CA GLN A 68 -5.42 6.13 -18.91
C GLN A 68 -6.48 5.32 -18.15
N ASP A 69 -7.40 4.69 -18.86
CA ASP A 69 -8.34 3.73 -18.26
C ASP A 69 -7.62 2.44 -17.86
N ILE A 70 -7.59 2.17 -16.56
CA ILE A 70 -6.96 0.99 -15.97
C ILE A 70 -7.99 0.00 -15.40
N THR A 71 -9.28 0.21 -15.63
CA THR A 71 -10.39 -0.53 -15.01
C THR A 71 -10.21 -2.05 -15.17
N GLU A 72 -9.87 -2.50 -16.38
CA GLU A 72 -9.70 -3.91 -16.69
C GLU A 72 -8.26 -4.43 -16.55
N MET A 73 -7.29 -3.55 -16.26
CA MET A 73 -5.89 -3.93 -16.13
C MET A 73 -5.65 -4.85 -14.93
N SER A 74 -4.74 -5.79 -15.09
CA SER A 74 -4.28 -6.68 -14.02
C SER A 74 -3.48 -5.90 -12.96
N ILE A 75 -3.38 -6.47 -11.74
CA ILE A 75 -2.52 -5.92 -10.68
C ILE A 75 -1.07 -5.76 -11.16
N THR A 76 -0.57 -6.71 -11.95
CA THR A 76 0.80 -6.66 -12.50
C THR A 76 0.99 -5.48 -13.44
N ASP A 77 0.03 -5.22 -14.32
CA ASP A 77 0.13 -4.12 -15.28
C ASP A 77 -0.01 -2.76 -14.59
N ARG A 78 -0.92 -2.64 -13.60
CA ARG A 78 -1.01 -1.43 -12.76
C ARG A 78 0.26 -1.20 -11.94
N ALA A 79 0.88 -2.28 -11.45
CA ALA A 79 2.16 -2.19 -10.78
C ALA A 79 3.27 -1.65 -11.69
N LYS A 80 3.31 -2.05 -12.98
CA LYS A 80 4.25 -1.52 -13.98
C LYS A 80 4.01 -0.04 -14.29
N LEU A 81 2.78 0.44 -14.14
CA LEU A 81 2.44 1.87 -14.28
C LEU A 81 2.88 2.72 -13.09
N GLY A 82 3.47 2.13 -12.04
CA GLY A 82 3.94 2.88 -10.87
C GLY A 82 2.95 2.92 -9.71
N ILE A 83 2.04 1.94 -9.59
CA ILE A 83 1.15 1.78 -8.43
C ILE A 83 1.72 0.72 -7.50
N SER A 84 1.94 1.06 -6.23
CA SER A 84 2.35 0.13 -5.17
C SER A 84 1.22 -0.10 -4.18
N PHE A 85 1.26 -1.27 -3.52
CA PHE A 85 0.28 -1.62 -2.50
C PHE A 85 0.92 -2.29 -1.29
N ALA A 86 0.66 -1.75 -0.09
CA ALA A 86 0.95 -2.40 1.18
C ALA A 86 -0.33 -3.08 1.68
N PHE A 87 -0.26 -4.38 1.89
CA PHE A 87 -1.39 -5.17 2.37
C PHE A 87 -1.66 -4.92 3.86
N GLN A 88 -2.91 -5.09 4.28
CA GLN A 88 -3.26 -5.09 5.71
C GLN A 88 -2.44 -6.12 6.48
N GLN A 89 -2.33 -7.34 5.94
CA GLN A 89 -1.42 -8.36 6.45
C GLN A 89 -0.24 -8.52 5.48
N PRO A 90 0.99 -8.21 5.93
CA PRO A 90 2.18 -8.32 5.08
C PRO A 90 2.38 -9.75 4.57
N VAL A 91 2.85 -9.86 3.34
CA VAL A 91 3.12 -11.15 2.70
C VAL A 91 4.45 -11.72 3.20
N ARG A 92 4.49 -13.03 3.45
CA ARG A 92 5.70 -13.76 3.80
C ARG A 92 6.26 -14.47 2.57
N PHE A 93 7.58 -14.44 2.43
CA PHE A 93 8.28 -15.02 1.29
C PHE A 93 9.31 -16.04 1.78
N LYS A 94 8.92 -17.31 1.87
CA LYS A 94 9.83 -18.36 2.31
C LYS A 94 11.05 -18.48 1.37
N GLY A 95 12.25 -18.49 1.94
CA GLY A 95 13.50 -18.61 1.19
C GLY A 95 14.01 -17.31 0.55
N ILE A 96 13.34 -16.16 0.78
CA ILE A 96 13.80 -14.86 0.29
C ILE A 96 14.31 -14.03 1.47
N LYS A 97 15.54 -13.52 1.34
CA LYS A 97 16.13 -12.62 2.33
C LYS A 97 15.62 -11.18 2.12
N VAL A 98 15.64 -10.39 3.18
CA VAL A 98 15.26 -8.97 3.14
C VAL A 98 16.03 -8.21 2.06
N LEU A 99 17.36 -8.43 1.95
CA LEU A 99 18.18 -7.82 0.90
C LEU A 99 17.68 -8.16 -0.50
N ASP A 100 17.35 -9.42 -0.74
CA ASP A 100 16.91 -9.88 -2.06
C ASP A 100 15.52 -9.33 -2.39
N LEU A 101 14.64 -9.24 -1.38
CA LEU A 101 13.32 -8.63 -1.54
C LEU A 101 13.42 -7.14 -1.89
N LEU A 102 14.30 -6.38 -1.22
CA LEU A 102 14.56 -4.97 -1.54
C LEU A 102 15.12 -4.80 -2.96
N ARG A 103 16.04 -5.67 -3.41
CA ARG A 103 16.58 -5.65 -4.79
C ARG A 103 15.50 -5.93 -5.84
N ILE A 104 14.64 -6.93 -5.57
CA ILE A 104 13.50 -7.25 -6.44
C ILE A 104 12.56 -6.04 -6.53
N ALA A 105 12.24 -5.42 -5.41
CA ALA A 105 11.36 -4.25 -5.35
C ALA A 105 11.95 -3.06 -6.11
N ALA A 106 13.22 -2.76 -5.90
CA ALA A 106 13.92 -1.66 -6.56
C ALA A 106 14.13 -1.89 -8.07
N GLY A 107 14.00 -3.13 -8.55
CA GLY A 107 14.28 -3.48 -9.95
C GLY A 107 15.74 -3.29 -10.38
N LYS A 108 16.66 -3.16 -9.41
CA LYS A 108 18.11 -2.96 -9.64
C LYS A 108 18.93 -3.67 -8.56
N GLN A 109 20.21 -3.87 -8.86
CA GLN A 109 21.17 -4.34 -7.86
C GLN A 109 21.46 -3.22 -6.86
N LEU A 110 20.94 -3.37 -5.63
CA LEU A 110 21.27 -2.50 -4.52
C LEU A 110 22.57 -2.96 -3.87
N THR A 111 23.41 -1.99 -3.51
CA THR A 111 24.50 -2.22 -2.56
C THR A 111 23.93 -2.52 -1.17
N ILE A 112 24.73 -3.11 -0.30
CA ILE A 112 24.33 -3.33 1.10
C ILE A 112 24.04 -1.99 1.78
N SER A 113 24.81 -0.95 1.49
CA SER A 113 24.62 0.40 2.05
C SER A 113 23.25 0.98 1.68
N GLU A 114 22.87 0.98 0.40
CA GLU A 114 21.56 1.45 -0.06
C GLU A 114 20.40 0.66 0.60
N ALA A 115 20.54 -0.66 0.69
CA ALA A 115 19.52 -1.49 1.35
C ALA A 115 19.42 -1.18 2.85
N CYS A 116 20.56 -0.88 3.51
CA CYS A 116 20.58 -0.45 4.91
C CYS A 116 19.88 0.90 5.12
N GLU A 117 19.97 1.83 4.19
CA GLU A 117 19.28 3.10 4.24
C GLU A 117 17.76 2.91 4.26
N TYR A 118 17.20 2.10 3.35
CA TYR A 118 15.76 1.79 3.33
C TYR A 118 15.26 1.15 4.63
N LEU A 119 16.04 0.23 5.23
CA LEU A 119 15.68 -0.38 6.51
C LEU A 119 15.74 0.63 7.65
N SER A 120 16.74 1.50 7.66
CA SER A 120 16.89 2.54 8.67
C SER A 120 15.75 3.56 8.61
N GLU A 121 15.27 3.91 7.43
CA GLU A 121 14.13 4.81 7.23
C GLU A 121 12.87 4.29 7.96
N VAL A 122 12.62 2.99 7.90
CA VAL A 122 11.48 2.37 8.58
C VAL A 122 11.77 1.96 10.03
N GLY A 123 12.91 2.38 10.60
CA GLY A 123 13.30 2.13 11.98
C GLY A 123 13.73 0.69 12.25
N LEU A 124 14.27 -0.01 11.25
CA LEU A 124 14.88 -1.34 11.43
C LEU A 124 16.40 -1.24 11.40
N CYS A 125 17.06 -1.92 12.38
CA CYS A 125 18.51 -2.06 12.37
C CYS A 125 18.95 -2.96 11.21
N ALA A 126 19.54 -2.37 10.18
CA ALA A 126 19.91 -3.12 8.97
C ALA A 126 20.81 -4.31 9.25
N ARG A 127 21.75 -4.20 10.21
CA ARG A 127 22.66 -5.28 10.61
C ARG A 127 21.91 -6.55 11.02
N ASP A 128 20.77 -6.36 11.72
CA ASP A 128 20.00 -7.46 12.29
C ASP A 128 19.01 -8.07 11.29
N TYR A 129 18.59 -7.32 10.27
CA TYR A 129 17.51 -7.74 9.38
C TYR A 129 17.95 -8.07 7.97
N ILE A 130 19.01 -7.45 7.43
CA ILE A 130 19.34 -7.51 5.99
C ILE A 130 19.54 -8.93 5.45
N ASN A 131 20.05 -9.84 6.29
CA ASN A 131 20.31 -11.24 5.93
C ASN A 131 19.22 -12.21 6.41
N ARG A 132 18.18 -11.72 7.11
CA ARG A 132 17.08 -12.57 7.60
C ARG A 132 16.14 -12.94 6.46
N GLU A 133 15.55 -14.11 6.55
CA GLU A 133 14.44 -14.49 5.66
C GLU A 133 13.15 -13.76 6.04
N VAL A 134 12.32 -13.47 5.03
CA VAL A 134 11.02 -12.82 5.21
C VAL A 134 9.96 -13.88 5.52
N ASP A 135 10.11 -14.55 6.64
CA ASP A 135 9.32 -15.70 7.05
C ASP A 135 8.55 -15.50 8.37
N ALA A 136 8.11 -16.59 8.98
CA ALA A 136 7.35 -16.61 10.22
C ALA A 136 8.17 -16.22 11.47
N SER A 137 9.50 -16.12 11.38
CA SER A 137 10.36 -15.69 12.49
C SER A 137 10.30 -14.18 12.74
N LEU A 138 9.76 -13.42 11.77
CA LEU A 138 9.55 -11.99 11.90
C LEU A 138 8.18 -11.69 12.53
N SER A 139 8.14 -10.74 13.46
CA SER A 139 6.89 -10.23 14.01
C SER A 139 6.05 -9.50 12.93
N GLY A 140 4.77 -9.31 13.20
CA GLY A 140 3.88 -8.57 12.28
C GLY A 140 4.38 -7.13 12.02
N GLY A 141 4.84 -6.44 13.06
CA GLY A 141 5.37 -5.08 12.93
C GLY A 141 6.69 -5.01 12.15
N GLU A 142 7.58 -5.99 12.30
CA GLU A 142 8.82 -6.07 11.51
C GLU A 142 8.51 -6.33 10.03
N LEU A 143 7.61 -7.28 9.74
CA LEU A 143 7.17 -7.56 8.36
C LEU A 143 6.53 -6.33 7.72
N LYS A 144 5.71 -5.58 8.46
CA LYS A 144 5.07 -4.35 7.97
C LYS A 144 6.09 -3.29 7.59
N ARG A 145 7.11 -3.08 8.44
CA ARG A 145 8.19 -2.13 8.14
C ARG A 145 9.03 -2.57 6.95
N ILE A 146 9.31 -3.87 6.82
CA ILE A 146 10.02 -4.40 5.64
C ILE A 146 9.17 -4.19 4.37
N GLU A 147 7.86 -4.44 4.42
CA GLU A 147 6.95 -4.16 3.31
C GLU A 147 6.99 -2.68 2.89
N ILE A 148 6.92 -1.75 3.86
CA ILE A 148 7.04 -0.31 3.59
C ILE A 148 8.41 0.03 2.98
N ALA A 149 9.51 -0.54 3.50
CA ALA A 149 10.84 -0.36 2.93
C ALA A 149 10.91 -0.83 1.45
N THR A 150 10.21 -1.90 1.08
CA THR A 150 10.14 -2.34 -0.32
C THR A 150 9.39 -1.35 -1.21
N ILE A 151 8.35 -0.70 -0.70
CA ILE A 151 7.60 0.34 -1.43
C ILE A 151 8.48 1.57 -1.65
N ILE A 152 9.23 2.00 -0.62
CA ILE A 152 10.19 3.10 -0.74
C ILE A 152 11.26 2.77 -1.77
N ALA A 153 11.87 1.58 -1.68
CA ALA A 153 12.90 1.13 -2.61
C ALA A 153 12.42 1.06 -4.06
N ARG A 154 11.14 0.76 -4.27
CA ARG A 154 10.52 0.72 -5.58
C ARG A 154 10.33 2.10 -6.20
N GLY A 155 10.09 3.14 -5.39
CA GLY A 155 9.96 4.52 -5.87
C GLY A 155 8.77 4.73 -6.81
N THR A 156 7.57 4.30 -6.42
CA THR A 156 6.35 4.40 -7.25
C THR A 156 5.66 5.75 -7.12
N GLU A 157 4.95 6.18 -8.17
CA GLU A 157 4.23 7.46 -8.20
C GLU A 157 2.98 7.47 -7.31
N LEU A 158 2.32 6.31 -7.16
CA LEU A 158 1.18 6.13 -6.26
C LEU A 158 1.42 4.96 -5.33
N SER A 159 1.43 5.22 -4.03
CA SER A 159 1.53 4.21 -2.99
C SER A 159 0.23 4.13 -2.21
N VAL A 160 -0.39 2.95 -2.19
CA VAL A 160 -1.63 2.67 -1.46
C VAL A 160 -1.30 1.81 -0.25
N PHE A 161 -1.70 2.25 0.94
CA PHE A 161 -1.47 1.54 2.20
C PHE A 161 -2.81 1.19 2.84
N ASP A 162 -3.06 -0.09 3.10
CA ASP A 162 -4.25 -0.58 3.79
C ASP A 162 -3.90 -0.92 5.24
N GLU A 163 -4.41 -0.14 6.20
CA GLU A 163 -4.13 -0.24 7.64
C GLU A 163 -2.62 -0.31 7.95
N PRO A 164 -1.82 0.71 7.58
CA PRO A 164 -0.37 0.67 7.79
C PRO A 164 0.02 0.62 9.28
N GLU A 165 -0.86 1.05 10.17
CA GLU A 165 -0.68 1.03 11.62
C GLU A 165 -0.98 -0.33 12.26
N ALA A 166 -1.62 -1.25 11.55
CA ALA A 166 -2.05 -2.53 12.12
C ALA A 166 -0.84 -3.37 12.61
N GLY A 167 -0.84 -3.69 13.90
CA GLY A 167 0.23 -4.48 14.53
C GLY A 167 1.52 -3.70 14.81
N ILE A 168 1.50 -2.38 14.70
CA ILE A 168 2.61 -1.48 15.03
C ILE A 168 2.25 -0.70 16.30
N ASP A 169 3.21 -0.55 17.21
CA ASP A 169 3.03 0.31 18.39
C ASP A 169 3.00 1.80 18.00
N LEU A 170 2.38 2.62 18.87
CA LEU A 170 2.16 4.04 18.60
C LEU A 170 3.44 4.83 18.31
N TRP A 171 4.54 4.55 19.04
CA TRP A 171 5.81 5.24 18.84
C TRP A 171 6.44 4.91 17.47
N SER A 172 6.35 3.65 17.10
CA SER A 172 6.81 3.17 15.79
C SER A 172 5.95 3.71 14.65
N PHE A 173 4.64 3.86 14.88
CA PHE A 173 3.75 4.46 13.90
C PHE A 173 4.05 5.95 13.64
N ASN A 174 4.34 6.73 14.69
CA ASN A 174 4.78 8.12 14.55
C ASN A 174 6.06 8.24 13.69
N SER A 175 6.94 7.26 13.76
CA SER A 175 8.12 7.22 12.87
C SER A 175 7.74 6.94 11.42
N LEU A 176 6.72 6.09 11.18
CA LEU A 176 6.22 5.82 9.82
C LEU A 176 5.49 7.02 9.20
N ILE A 177 4.82 7.86 9.99
CA ILE A 177 4.24 9.11 9.49
C ILE A 177 5.32 9.97 8.85
N LYS A 178 6.47 10.15 9.51
CA LYS A 178 7.61 10.89 8.95
C LYS A 178 8.15 10.28 7.65
N VAL A 179 8.10 8.95 7.54
CA VAL A 179 8.47 8.26 6.30
C VAL A 179 7.49 8.61 5.18
N PHE A 180 6.20 8.59 5.45
CA PHE A 180 5.18 8.97 4.46
C PHE A 180 5.29 10.44 4.04
N GLU A 181 5.52 11.35 5.00
CA GLU A 181 5.79 12.77 4.71
C GLU A 181 7.03 12.92 3.81
N LYS A 182 8.12 12.21 4.11
CA LYS A 182 9.33 12.20 3.29
C LYS A 182 9.05 11.69 1.87
N MET A 183 8.35 10.57 1.73
CA MET A 183 7.96 10.02 0.42
C MET A 183 7.18 11.04 -0.41
N GLN A 184 6.24 11.76 0.20
CA GLN A 184 5.45 12.78 -0.48
C GLN A 184 6.31 13.99 -0.89
N LEU A 185 7.06 14.55 0.05
CA LEU A 185 7.77 15.82 -0.15
C LEU A 185 8.99 15.70 -1.05
N GLU A 186 9.79 14.64 -0.88
CA GLU A 186 11.05 14.49 -1.61
C GLU A 186 10.87 13.87 -2.99
N ASN A 187 9.91 12.95 -3.14
CA ASN A 187 9.72 12.18 -4.36
C ASN A 187 8.46 12.58 -5.15
N ASN A 188 7.70 13.57 -4.69
CA ASN A 188 6.41 13.96 -5.25
C ASN A 188 5.43 12.78 -5.40
N ASN A 189 5.55 11.78 -4.52
CA ASN A 189 4.72 10.59 -4.54
C ASN A 189 3.31 10.92 -4.03
N SER A 190 2.31 10.38 -4.68
CA SER A 190 0.95 10.39 -4.13
C SER A 190 0.79 9.23 -3.16
N ILE A 191 0.28 9.54 -1.98
CA ILE A 191 0.09 8.55 -0.92
C ILE A 191 -1.40 8.46 -0.59
N LEU A 192 -1.93 7.25 -0.67
CA LEU A 192 -3.29 6.93 -0.26
C LEU A 192 -3.25 5.97 0.91
N ILE A 193 -3.63 6.45 2.08
CA ILE A 193 -3.77 5.62 3.27
C ILE A 193 -5.25 5.28 3.47
N ILE A 194 -5.53 4.01 3.64
CA ILE A 194 -6.88 3.50 3.82
C ILE A 194 -7.00 2.87 5.20
N ASN A 195 -8.11 3.18 5.85
CA ASN A 195 -8.54 2.56 7.09
C ASN A 195 -7.66 2.88 8.30
N ILE A 196 -7.48 4.18 8.56
CA ILE A 196 -6.86 4.60 9.81
C ILE A 196 -7.88 4.37 10.94
N THR A 197 -7.46 3.68 11.99
CA THR A 197 -8.27 3.46 13.18
C THR A 197 -8.68 4.78 13.85
N ASN A 198 -9.79 4.75 14.59
CA ASN A 198 -10.53 5.90 15.14
C ASN A 198 -9.74 6.87 16.08
N ASN A 199 -8.44 6.85 16.10
CA ASN A 199 -7.61 7.81 16.84
C ASN A 199 -7.32 9.02 15.95
N TYR A 200 -8.34 9.84 15.67
CA TYR A 200 -8.24 11.06 14.86
C TYR A 200 -7.31 12.14 15.44
N GLU A 201 -6.73 11.94 16.60
CA GLU A 201 -5.83 12.89 17.26
C GLU A 201 -4.36 12.79 16.77
N LEU A 202 -4.06 11.92 15.81
CA LEU A 202 -2.67 11.65 15.36
C LEU A 202 -2.31 12.28 14.02
N TRP A 203 -3.23 13.04 13.39
CA TRP A 203 -3.01 13.67 12.06
C TRP A 203 -3.17 15.17 12.11
#